data_f31938ac8b3495e9dc0b94fe227ed9ca
#
_entry.id   f31938ac8b3495e9dc0b94fe227ed9ca
#
_cell.length_a   1.000
_cell.length_b   1.000
_cell.length_c   1.000
_cell.angle_alpha   90.00
_cell.angle_beta   90.00
_cell.angle_gamma   90.00
#
_symmetry.space_group_name_H-M   'P 1'
#
loop_
_entity.id
_entity.type
_entity.pdbx_description
1 polymer ?
#
loop_
_entity_poly.entity_id
_entity_poly.type
_entity_poly.pdbx_seq_one_letter_code
_entity_poly.pdbx_strand_id
1 'polypeptide(L)'
;MRVATAIAFALLLGSCGVPVDQATMEPPRAQPVPVQPEHSHDPDPVDELSLPASFVGTLPCADCAGIRHHLDLWPDGVFHLRMEWLDTPGVAYDRGRWRKAPEPGVIMLRGASEPPLRFEVKGPRMLRKLDLQGRPIRSDLPYELISDGTLIPVELSLGLHGMFRYYADAARFEECFTGRSYPVAMKGDYLDLERAYLRAQKPEPGAPLLATFEGDINLQPAMEGDSLIPTVSVRRFIGLFPHQSCERSRSTASLDNTYWKIVRFGADAVAAVGGGREPHLLLRGPEKGYAATVGCNQFAGGYDRDGDRIELQPGPVTLMACQPPLAELEDRLMAMLDAARSWAIYGQVLELFDASGVSVATFEAVYLP
;
A
#
# COMPACT_ATOMS: atom_id res chain seq x y z
N MET A 1 -49.08 -69.67 -9.62
CA MET A 1 -49.90 -70.28 -10.72
C MET A 1 -49.68 -69.40 -11.97
N ARG A 2 -49.38 -70.09 -13.06
CA ARG A 2 -49.21 -69.66 -14.48
C ARG A 2 -47.88 -69.01 -14.76
N VAL A 3 -46.87 -69.66 -15.25
CA VAL A 3 -46.61 -70.48 -16.43
C VAL A 3 -46.39 -69.59 -17.69
N ALA A 4 -45.17 -69.60 -18.12
CA ALA A 4 -44.55 -69.83 -19.44
C ALA A 4 -44.71 -68.68 -20.47
N THR A 5 -43.81 -68.40 -21.37
CA THR A 5 -43.25 -69.33 -22.36
C THR A 5 -42.05 -68.65 -23.02
N ALA A 6 -41.01 -69.41 -23.22
CA ALA A 6 -39.84 -69.04 -24.06
C ALA A 6 -40.19 -69.14 -25.54
N ILE A 7 -39.69 -68.26 -26.38
CA ILE A 7 -39.54 -68.49 -27.82
C ILE A 7 -38.09 -68.10 -28.19
N ALA A 8 -37.34 -69.13 -28.58
CA ALA A 8 -36.04 -69.02 -29.20
C ALA A 8 -36.20 -68.72 -30.69
N PHE A 9 -35.50 -67.75 -31.20
CA PHE A 9 -35.29 -67.53 -32.66
C PHE A 9 -33.83 -67.59 -32.97
N ALA A 10 -33.39 -68.65 -33.57
CA ALA A 10 -32.04 -68.76 -34.14
C ALA A 10 -32.10 -68.23 -35.55
N LEU A 11 -31.22 -67.26 -35.82
CA LEU A 11 -30.90 -66.79 -37.17
C LEU A 11 -29.39 -66.89 -37.40
N LEU A 12 -29.03 -67.80 -38.22
CA LEU A 12 -27.74 -67.95 -38.85
C LEU A 12 -27.53 -66.80 -39.86
N LEU A 13 -26.43 -66.02 -39.70
CA LEU A 13 -25.93 -65.17 -40.75
C LEU A 13 -24.44 -65.30 -40.84
N GLY A 14 -24.01 -65.48 -42.08
CA GLY A 14 -22.69 -65.85 -42.53
C GLY A 14 -21.62 -64.80 -42.27
N SER A 15 -20.46 -65.33 -42.06
CA SER A 15 -19.18 -64.72 -41.97
C SER A 15 -18.72 -64.18 -43.33
N CYS A 16 -18.57 -62.84 -43.46
CA CYS A 16 -17.67 -62.23 -44.43
C CYS A 16 -16.52 -61.61 -43.66
N GLY A 17 -15.42 -62.30 -43.60
CA GLY A 17 -14.18 -61.79 -43.04
C GLY A 17 -13.53 -60.77 -44.01
N VAL A 18 -13.36 -59.54 -43.55
CA VAL A 18 -12.44 -58.55 -44.14
C VAL A 18 -11.23 -58.51 -43.22
N PRO A 19 -10.02 -58.67 -43.73
CA PRO A 19 -8.81 -58.53 -42.90
C PRO A 19 -8.66 -57.03 -42.51
N VAL A 20 -8.74 -56.74 -41.22
CA VAL A 20 -8.35 -55.44 -40.69
C VAL A 20 -6.84 -55.45 -40.48
N ASP A 21 -6.15 -54.70 -41.33
CA ASP A 21 -4.74 -54.40 -41.19
C ASP A 21 -4.55 -53.57 -39.87
N GLN A 22 -3.98 -54.19 -38.85
CA GLN A 22 -3.61 -53.51 -37.63
C GLN A 22 -2.35 -52.66 -37.88
N ALA A 23 -2.55 -51.45 -38.44
CA ALA A 23 -1.52 -50.43 -38.34
C ALA A 23 -1.38 -50.00 -36.89
N THR A 24 -0.33 -50.44 -36.23
CA THR A 24 0.13 -49.96 -34.94
C THR A 24 0.38 -48.46 -35.05
N MET A 25 -0.59 -47.64 -34.63
CA MET A 25 -0.38 -46.19 -34.44
C MET A 25 0.54 -46.01 -33.23
N GLU A 26 1.78 -45.72 -33.51
CA GLU A 26 2.77 -45.22 -32.56
C GLU A 26 2.23 -43.88 -32.01
N PRO A 27 2.14 -43.69 -30.69
CA PRO A 27 1.67 -42.40 -30.15
C PRO A 27 2.62 -41.29 -30.56
N PRO A 28 2.11 -40.10 -30.93
CA PRO A 28 2.95 -38.99 -31.34
C PRO A 28 3.95 -38.66 -30.24
N ARG A 29 5.23 -38.70 -30.56
CA ARG A 29 6.33 -38.29 -29.73
C ARG A 29 6.07 -36.85 -29.27
N ALA A 30 5.83 -36.64 -27.98
CA ALA A 30 5.72 -35.31 -27.40
C ALA A 30 7.01 -34.53 -27.75
N GLN A 31 6.85 -33.46 -28.52
CA GLN A 31 7.94 -32.52 -28.77
C GLN A 31 8.27 -31.85 -27.42
N PRO A 32 9.56 -31.71 -27.06
CA PRO A 32 9.93 -30.98 -25.85
C PRO A 32 9.39 -29.54 -25.98
N VAL A 33 8.53 -29.16 -25.05
CA VAL A 33 8.08 -27.76 -24.90
C VAL A 33 9.35 -26.92 -24.75
N PRO A 34 9.54 -25.85 -25.54
CA PRO A 34 10.66 -24.95 -25.34
C PRO A 34 10.60 -24.43 -23.90
N VAL A 35 11.60 -24.76 -23.10
CA VAL A 35 11.79 -24.14 -21.79
C VAL A 35 12.03 -22.67 -22.10
N GLN A 36 11.04 -21.83 -21.80
CA GLN A 36 11.23 -20.39 -21.83
C GLN A 36 12.39 -20.09 -20.86
N PRO A 37 13.37 -19.27 -21.24
CA PRO A 37 14.43 -18.88 -20.34
C PRO A 37 13.75 -18.27 -19.09
N GLU A 38 14.03 -18.85 -17.93
CA GLU A 38 13.69 -18.24 -16.66
C GLU A 38 14.16 -16.79 -16.72
N HIS A 39 13.22 -15.85 -16.61
CA HIS A 39 13.56 -14.45 -16.50
C HIS A 39 14.39 -14.36 -15.23
N SER A 40 15.68 -14.17 -15.36
CA SER A 40 16.54 -13.79 -14.28
C SER A 40 15.96 -12.47 -13.74
N HIS A 41 15.24 -12.53 -12.63
CA HIS A 41 14.86 -11.33 -11.91
C HIS A 41 16.15 -10.74 -11.38
N ASP A 42 16.69 -9.76 -12.06
CA ASP A 42 17.68 -8.89 -11.45
C ASP A 42 17.05 -8.30 -10.18
N PRO A 43 17.77 -8.32 -9.05
CA PRO A 43 17.22 -7.80 -7.79
C PRO A 43 16.80 -6.35 -8.00
N ASP A 44 15.63 -5.99 -7.44
CA ASP A 44 15.12 -4.62 -7.49
C ASP A 44 16.14 -3.70 -6.79
N PRO A 45 16.63 -2.62 -7.43
CA PRO A 45 17.55 -1.66 -6.82
C PRO A 45 17.12 -1.12 -5.46
N VAL A 46 15.81 -1.12 -5.16
CA VAL A 46 15.30 -0.73 -3.84
C VAL A 46 15.79 -1.69 -2.73
N ASP A 47 16.00 -2.96 -3.04
CA ASP A 47 16.49 -3.95 -2.07
C ASP A 47 17.98 -3.76 -1.72
N GLU A 48 18.71 -2.95 -2.49
CA GLU A 48 20.09 -2.59 -2.21
C GLU A 48 20.23 -1.50 -1.16
N LEU A 49 19.14 -0.80 -0.79
CA LEU A 49 19.18 0.27 0.20
C LEU A 49 19.61 -0.28 1.58
N SER A 50 20.71 0.26 2.11
CA SER A 50 21.18 -0.06 3.46
C SER A 50 20.46 0.83 4.47
N LEU A 51 19.39 0.30 5.11
CA LEU A 51 18.53 1.04 6.03
C LEU A 51 18.80 0.70 7.51
N PRO A 52 18.62 1.64 8.45
CA PRO A 52 18.19 3.04 8.23
C PRO A 52 19.33 3.91 7.67
N ALA A 53 18.97 4.90 6.86
CA ALA A 53 19.94 5.85 6.29
C ALA A 53 19.34 7.25 6.10
N SER A 54 20.20 8.26 6.17
CA SER A 54 19.87 9.65 5.82
C SER A 54 20.41 9.97 4.43
N PHE A 55 19.59 10.64 3.62
CA PHE A 55 19.91 11.11 2.28
C PHE A 55 19.79 12.63 2.26
N VAL A 56 20.83 13.32 1.82
CA VAL A 56 20.87 14.78 1.79
C VAL A 56 21.23 15.31 0.41
N GLY A 57 20.65 16.46 0.05
CA GLY A 57 20.94 17.14 -1.21
C GLY A 57 20.17 18.44 -1.33
N THR A 58 20.62 19.30 -2.24
CA THR A 58 19.91 20.53 -2.60
C THR A 58 19.22 20.31 -3.95
N LEU A 59 17.90 20.28 -3.93
CA LEU A 59 17.11 20.12 -5.15
C LEU A 59 16.76 21.51 -5.73
N PRO A 60 16.72 21.64 -7.05
CA PRO A 60 16.30 22.87 -7.73
C PRO A 60 14.88 23.26 -7.36
N CYS A 61 14.63 24.56 -7.32
CA CYS A 61 13.29 25.13 -7.25
C CYS A 61 13.10 26.23 -8.29
N ALA A 62 11.85 26.58 -8.62
CA ALA A 62 11.56 27.54 -9.68
C ALA A 62 11.89 28.97 -9.26
N ASP A 63 11.63 29.32 -8.00
CA ASP A 63 11.64 30.70 -7.50
C ASP A 63 12.62 30.89 -6.32
N CYS A 64 13.59 29.98 -6.13
CA CYS A 64 14.56 30.08 -5.05
C CYS A 64 15.94 29.51 -5.46
N ALA A 65 16.96 29.79 -4.68
CA ALA A 65 18.32 29.28 -4.92
C ALA A 65 18.46 27.77 -4.79
N GLY A 66 17.46 27.11 -4.18
CA GLY A 66 17.37 25.69 -3.99
C GLY A 66 16.71 25.32 -2.68
N ILE A 67 16.29 24.07 -2.57
CA ILE A 67 15.71 23.52 -1.35
C ILE A 67 16.61 22.40 -0.87
N ARG A 68 17.21 22.58 0.29
CA ARG A 68 17.96 21.51 0.96
C ARG A 68 17.00 20.49 1.51
N HIS A 69 17.12 19.25 1.05
CA HIS A 69 16.38 18.11 1.55
C HIS A 69 17.27 17.29 2.48
N HIS A 70 16.70 16.87 3.60
CA HIS A 70 17.26 15.86 4.48
C HIS A 70 16.17 14.82 4.71
N LEU A 71 16.35 13.65 4.13
CA LEU A 71 15.41 12.55 4.11
C LEU A 71 15.98 11.36 4.84
N ASP A 72 15.29 10.88 5.88
CA ASP A 72 15.58 9.61 6.51
C ASP A 72 14.63 8.55 5.98
N LEU A 73 15.17 7.39 5.65
CA LEU A 73 14.41 6.18 5.35
C LEU A 73 14.68 5.12 6.42
N TRP A 74 13.60 4.59 6.98
CA TRP A 74 13.65 3.56 8.02
C TRP A 74 13.19 2.21 7.48
N PRO A 75 13.74 1.06 8.02
CA PRO A 75 13.39 -0.28 7.52
C PRO A 75 11.92 -0.67 7.77
N ASP A 76 11.24 -0.02 8.71
CA ASP A 76 9.80 -0.20 8.96
C ASP A 76 8.89 0.56 7.99
N GLY A 77 9.46 1.13 6.91
CA GLY A 77 8.73 1.88 5.91
C GLY A 77 8.38 3.31 6.31
N VAL A 78 8.90 3.81 7.44
CA VAL A 78 8.71 5.22 7.84
C VAL A 78 9.75 6.10 7.17
N PHE A 79 9.36 7.32 6.79
CA PHE A 79 10.30 8.37 6.41
C PHE A 79 10.10 9.63 7.27
N HIS A 80 11.20 10.37 7.46
CA HIS A 80 11.20 11.71 7.98
C HIS A 80 11.88 12.63 6.97
N LEU A 81 11.31 13.80 6.72
CA LEU A 81 11.83 14.76 5.75
C LEU A 81 11.85 16.16 6.34
N ARG A 82 13.00 16.81 6.21
CA ARG A 82 13.20 18.23 6.46
C ARG A 82 13.56 18.91 5.16
N MET A 83 12.88 20.00 4.84
CA MET A 83 13.12 20.85 3.68
C MET A 83 13.43 22.26 4.17
N GLU A 84 14.53 22.85 3.66
CA GLU A 84 15.00 24.20 4.01
C GLU A 84 15.25 24.99 2.74
N TRP A 85 14.57 26.13 2.59
CA TRP A 85 14.78 27.07 1.50
C TRP A 85 16.05 27.87 1.74
N LEU A 86 16.96 27.96 0.74
CA LEU A 86 18.30 28.53 0.94
C LEU A 86 18.32 30.05 0.95
N ASP A 87 17.40 30.71 0.29
CA ASP A 87 17.33 32.16 0.12
C ASP A 87 16.13 32.81 0.80
N THR A 88 15.27 32.00 1.39
CA THR A 88 14.09 32.47 2.09
C THR A 88 14.02 31.78 3.46
N PRO A 89 13.82 32.51 4.56
CA PRO A 89 13.65 31.87 5.86
C PRO A 89 12.46 30.93 5.85
N GLY A 90 12.71 29.65 5.99
CA GLY A 90 11.65 28.66 6.06
C GLY A 90 12.19 27.25 6.15
N VAL A 91 11.59 26.49 7.04
CA VAL A 91 11.82 25.05 7.18
C VAL A 91 10.46 24.38 7.20
N ALA A 92 10.28 23.38 6.36
CA ALA A 92 9.13 22.50 6.39
C ALA A 92 9.55 21.09 6.79
N TYR A 93 8.66 20.42 7.46
CA TYR A 93 8.83 19.03 7.88
C TYR A 93 7.71 18.19 7.32
N ASP A 94 8.03 16.97 6.91
CA ASP A 94 7.06 15.94 6.55
C ASP A 94 7.47 14.60 7.14
N ARG A 95 6.51 13.74 7.35
CA ARG A 95 6.68 12.36 7.76
C ARG A 95 5.57 11.52 7.17
N GLY A 96 5.83 10.25 7.02
CA GLY A 96 4.86 9.34 6.45
C GLY A 96 5.48 7.96 6.21
N ARG A 97 4.91 7.29 5.23
CA ARG A 97 5.42 5.98 4.82
C ARG A 97 6.01 6.03 3.42
N TRP A 98 7.14 5.35 3.26
CA TRP A 98 7.69 5.06 1.96
C TRP A 98 7.44 3.60 1.58
N ARG A 99 7.27 3.35 0.30
CA ARG A 99 7.05 2.01 -0.26
C ARG A 99 7.70 1.91 -1.64
N LYS A 100 7.94 0.69 -2.10
CA LYS A 100 8.27 0.46 -3.51
C LYS A 100 7.11 0.94 -4.37
N ALA A 101 7.44 1.64 -5.44
CA ALA A 101 6.46 1.96 -6.47
C ALA A 101 6.27 0.76 -7.40
N PRO A 102 5.21 0.73 -8.23
CA PRO A 102 5.05 -0.30 -9.25
C PRO A 102 6.19 -0.32 -10.28
N GLU A 103 6.82 0.82 -10.51
CA GLU A 103 7.98 0.96 -11.38
C GLU A 103 9.23 0.40 -10.68
N PRO A 104 9.96 -0.58 -11.27
CA PRO A 104 11.17 -1.15 -10.66
C PRO A 104 12.21 -0.08 -10.32
N GLY A 105 12.86 -0.22 -9.16
CA GLY A 105 13.87 0.71 -8.70
C GLY A 105 13.34 2.06 -8.23
N VAL A 106 12.04 2.21 -8.03
CA VAL A 106 11.42 3.47 -7.60
C VAL A 106 10.81 3.31 -6.21
N ILE A 107 11.06 4.30 -5.35
CA ILE A 107 10.35 4.46 -4.07
C ILE A 107 9.38 5.65 -4.14
N MET A 108 8.27 5.51 -3.43
CA MET A 108 7.25 6.54 -3.29
C MET A 108 7.08 6.87 -1.81
N LEU A 109 7.14 8.17 -1.48
CA LEU A 109 6.95 8.71 -0.14
C LEU A 109 5.56 9.35 -0.06
N ARG A 110 4.71 8.81 0.81
CA ARG A 110 3.41 9.38 1.15
C ARG A 110 3.45 9.97 2.56
N GLY A 111 3.36 11.27 2.63
CA GLY A 111 3.32 12.07 3.85
C GLY A 111 2.08 12.96 3.89
N ALA A 112 2.22 14.09 4.58
CA ALA A 112 1.18 15.14 4.60
C ALA A 112 1.15 15.96 3.31
N SER A 113 2.23 15.93 2.52
CA SER A 113 2.35 16.66 1.24
C SER A 113 1.74 15.84 0.11
N GLU A 114 0.88 16.48 -0.71
CA GLU A 114 0.36 15.91 -1.96
C GLU A 114 0.83 16.74 -3.15
N PRO A 115 1.18 16.12 -4.27
CA PRO A 115 1.25 14.67 -4.55
C PRO A 115 2.46 13.98 -3.90
N PRO A 116 2.45 12.63 -3.81
CA PRO A 116 3.56 11.86 -3.23
C PRO A 116 4.88 12.14 -3.91
N LEU A 117 5.96 12.19 -3.14
CA LEU A 117 7.31 12.31 -3.69
C LEU A 117 7.77 10.95 -4.22
N ARG A 118 8.44 10.95 -5.38
CA ARG A 118 8.99 9.76 -6.02
C ARG A 118 10.48 9.91 -6.24
N PHE A 119 11.23 8.85 -5.96
CA PHE A 119 12.66 8.80 -6.17
C PHE A 119 13.06 7.49 -6.83
N GLU A 120 13.92 7.58 -7.84
CA GLU A 120 14.61 6.43 -8.43
C GLU A 120 15.84 6.10 -7.57
N VAL A 121 16.00 4.83 -7.22
CA VAL A 121 17.17 4.32 -6.49
C VAL A 121 18.29 4.08 -7.50
N LYS A 122 19.37 4.84 -7.40
CA LYS A 122 20.56 4.76 -8.26
C LYS A 122 21.69 3.96 -7.60
N GLY A 123 21.34 3.05 -6.71
CA GLY A 123 22.26 2.27 -5.90
C GLY A 123 22.07 2.55 -4.40
N PRO A 124 22.85 1.90 -3.53
CA PRO A 124 22.58 1.87 -2.08
C PRO A 124 22.68 3.22 -1.38
N ARG A 125 23.24 4.25 -2.06
CA ARG A 125 23.55 5.56 -1.46
C ARG A 125 23.06 6.76 -2.26
N MET A 126 22.26 6.57 -3.30
CA MET A 126 21.80 7.67 -4.14
C MET A 126 20.33 7.50 -4.52
N LEU A 127 19.57 8.55 -4.28
CA LEU A 127 18.19 8.70 -4.71
C LEU A 127 18.08 9.86 -5.70
N ARG A 128 17.47 9.64 -6.86
CA ARG A 128 17.19 10.70 -7.84
C ARG A 128 15.71 11.02 -7.84
N LYS A 129 15.39 12.31 -7.62
CA LYS A 129 13.99 12.78 -7.66
C LYS A 129 13.39 12.61 -9.05
N LEU A 130 12.15 12.12 -9.10
CA LEU A 130 11.35 12.00 -10.30
C LEU A 130 10.28 13.10 -10.37
N ASP A 131 9.69 13.29 -11.58
CA ASP A 131 8.53 14.16 -11.76
C ASP A 131 7.27 13.56 -11.11
N LEU A 132 6.15 14.28 -11.14
CA LEU A 132 4.88 13.84 -10.55
C LEU A 132 4.31 12.57 -11.18
N GLN A 133 4.72 12.25 -12.41
CA GLN A 133 4.33 11.05 -13.14
C GLN A 133 5.32 9.89 -12.95
N GLY A 134 6.36 10.06 -12.13
CA GLY A 134 7.39 9.06 -11.87
C GLY A 134 8.44 8.96 -12.98
N ARG A 135 8.57 9.95 -13.87
CA ARG A 135 9.56 9.96 -14.95
C ARG A 135 10.82 10.74 -14.57
N PRO A 136 11.97 10.37 -15.12
CA PRO A 136 13.21 11.13 -14.92
C PRO A 136 13.06 12.58 -15.38
N ILE A 137 13.44 13.53 -14.51
CA ILE A 137 13.46 14.95 -14.83
C ILE A 137 14.66 15.20 -15.77
N ARG A 138 14.38 15.71 -16.98
CA ARG A 138 15.38 16.07 -17.97
C ARG A 138 15.90 17.47 -17.70
N SER A 139 17.04 17.57 -17.02
CA SER A 139 17.68 18.82 -16.65
C SER A 139 19.15 18.56 -16.32
N ASP A 140 20.00 19.58 -16.52
CA ASP A 140 21.40 19.56 -16.10
C ASP A 140 21.57 19.95 -14.62
N LEU A 141 20.47 20.30 -13.94
CA LEU A 141 20.47 20.62 -12.52
C LEU A 141 20.48 19.34 -11.66
N PRO A 142 21.06 19.39 -10.44
CA PRO A 142 21.14 18.23 -9.56
C PRO A 142 19.76 17.90 -8.97
N TYR A 143 19.33 16.68 -9.16
CA TYR A 143 18.08 16.13 -8.57
C TYR A 143 18.37 14.94 -7.66
N GLU A 144 19.60 14.81 -7.17
CA GLU A 144 20.05 13.70 -6.36
C GLU A 144 20.10 14.04 -4.87
N LEU A 145 19.72 13.06 -4.05
CA LEU A 145 20.00 12.99 -2.62
C LEU A 145 21.03 11.88 -2.39
N ILE A 146 22.04 12.17 -1.60
CA ILE A 146 23.19 11.26 -1.38
C ILE A 146 23.27 10.90 0.10
N SER A 147 23.60 9.64 0.37
CA SER A 147 23.89 9.10 1.70
C SER A 147 25.36 8.73 1.82
N ASP A 148 25.97 9.01 2.96
CA ASP A 148 27.28 8.44 3.31
C ASP A 148 27.18 7.03 3.91
N GLY A 149 25.94 6.52 4.06
CA GLY A 149 25.64 5.23 4.65
C GLY A 149 25.40 5.28 6.16
N THR A 150 25.35 6.47 6.76
CA THR A 150 25.03 6.67 8.17
C THR A 150 23.63 7.26 8.33
N LEU A 151 23.00 6.98 9.47
CA LEU A 151 21.78 7.66 9.88
C LEU A 151 22.14 8.87 10.74
N ILE A 152 21.83 10.07 10.22
CA ILE A 152 21.86 11.32 10.97
C ILE A 152 20.41 11.79 11.07
N PRO A 153 19.65 11.40 12.10
CA PRO A 153 18.20 11.56 12.09
C PRO A 153 17.75 13.02 11.99
N VAL A 154 16.74 13.22 11.15
CA VAL A 154 16.01 14.48 11.09
C VAL A 154 15.34 14.73 12.44
N GLU A 155 15.59 15.90 13.03
CA GLU A 155 14.80 16.39 14.15
C GLU A 155 13.51 17.02 13.61
N LEU A 156 12.39 16.34 13.80
CA LEU A 156 11.08 16.83 13.38
C LEU A 156 10.51 17.78 14.41
N SER A 157 9.93 18.91 13.96
CA SER A 157 9.24 19.89 14.81
C SER A 157 7.93 20.30 14.14
N LEU A 158 6.81 19.70 14.55
CA LEU A 158 5.53 19.83 13.83
C LEU A 158 4.32 19.54 14.72
N GLY A 159 3.12 19.72 14.15
CA GLY A 159 1.87 19.25 14.76
C GLY A 159 1.77 17.73 14.67
N LEU A 160 1.50 17.09 15.79
CA LEU A 160 1.37 15.64 15.93
C LEU A 160 -0.04 15.25 16.29
N HIS A 161 -0.56 14.23 15.60
CA HIS A 161 -1.83 13.56 15.88
C HIS A 161 -1.55 12.08 16.10
N GLY A 162 -2.03 11.51 17.20
CA GLY A 162 -1.79 10.10 17.47
C GLY A 162 -2.52 9.57 18.69
N MET A 163 -2.48 8.27 18.83
CA MET A 163 -3.07 7.57 19.96
C MET A 163 -2.11 7.60 21.13
N PHE A 164 -2.45 8.39 22.15
CA PHE A 164 -1.68 8.49 23.39
C PHE A 164 -2.24 7.53 24.43
N ARG A 165 -1.37 6.83 25.13
CA ARG A 165 -1.69 6.04 26.31
C ARG A 165 -0.66 6.24 27.41
N TYR A 166 -1.13 6.25 28.65
CA TYR A 166 -0.29 6.17 29.83
C TYR A 166 -0.72 4.95 30.65
N TYR A 167 0.19 4.03 30.86
CA TYR A 167 -0.06 2.79 31.59
C TYR A 167 1.22 2.26 32.23
N ALA A 168 1.15 1.82 33.50
CA ALA A 168 2.30 1.31 34.27
C ALA A 168 3.52 2.24 34.19
N ASP A 169 3.31 3.53 34.45
CA ASP A 169 4.32 4.60 34.45
C ASP A 169 5.05 4.81 33.11
N ALA A 170 4.51 4.27 32.03
CA ALA A 170 5.03 4.45 30.69
C ALA A 170 4.05 5.21 29.79
N ALA A 171 4.50 6.31 29.22
CA ALA A 171 3.78 7.08 28.22
C ALA A 171 4.21 6.67 26.81
N ARG A 172 3.22 6.35 25.96
CA ARG A 172 3.42 5.98 24.57
C ARG A 172 2.51 6.78 23.68
N PHE A 173 3.00 7.10 22.49
CA PHE A 173 2.28 7.82 21.47
C PHE A 173 2.46 7.12 20.12
N GLU A 174 1.37 6.63 19.53
CA GLU A 174 1.35 6.06 18.19
C GLU A 174 0.92 7.15 17.21
N GLU A 175 1.85 7.59 16.36
CA GLU A 175 1.63 8.68 15.42
C GLU A 175 0.75 8.20 14.25
N CYS A 176 -0.33 8.94 13.94
CA CYS A 176 -1.37 8.51 13.04
C CYS A 176 -0.92 8.29 11.58
N PHE A 177 -0.04 9.14 11.02
CA PHE A 177 0.40 9.03 9.62
C PHE A 177 1.30 7.82 9.37
N THR A 178 2.17 7.55 10.34
CA THR A 178 3.17 6.49 10.22
C THR A 178 2.74 5.18 10.87
N GLY A 179 1.84 5.25 11.87
CA GLY A 179 1.52 4.13 12.75
C GLY A 179 2.68 3.74 13.68
N ARG A 180 3.76 4.55 13.71
CA ARG A 180 4.91 4.27 14.56
C ARG A 180 4.63 4.67 15.99
N SER A 181 5.00 3.78 16.93
CA SER A 181 4.86 4.03 18.36
C SER A 181 6.15 4.58 18.94
N TYR A 182 6.05 5.70 19.63
CA TYR A 182 7.16 6.40 20.27
C TYR A 182 6.97 6.43 21.79
N PRO A 183 8.03 6.35 22.61
CA PRO A 183 7.99 6.80 23.97
C PRO A 183 7.79 8.32 24.01
N VAL A 184 7.17 8.82 25.09
CA VAL A 184 6.94 10.26 25.29
C VAL A 184 7.81 10.76 26.44
N ALA A 185 8.62 11.78 26.16
CA ALA A 185 9.50 12.40 27.16
C ALA A 185 8.67 13.20 28.15
N MET A 186 9.00 13.08 29.44
CA MET A 186 8.36 13.82 30.54
C MET A 186 8.85 15.27 30.63
N LYS A 187 8.69 16.04 29.53
CA LYS A 187 9.12 17.44 29.43
C LYS A 187 8.10 18.28 28.66
N GLY A 188 8.21 19.60 28.74
CA GLY A 188 7.26 20.54 28.14
C GLY A 188 5.86 20.36 28.74
N ASP A 189 4.83 20.38 27.90
CA ASP A 189 3.45 20.24 28.31
C ASP A 189 3.02 18.78 28.56
N TYR A 190 3.98 17.86 28.76
CA TYR A 190 3.69 16.45 29.04
C TYR A 190 2.71 16.27 30.21
N LEU A 191 2.92 17.04 31.31
CA LEU A 191 2.05 16.93 32.47
C LEU A 191 0.58 17.33 32.21
N ASP A 192 0.37 18.25 31.28
CA ASP A 192 -0.99 18.65 30.88
C ASP A 192 -1.67 17.57 30.04
N LEU A 193 -0.92 16.95 29.15
CA LEU A 193 -1.37 15.78 28.38
C LEU A 193 -1.69 14.59 29.29
N GLU A 194 -0.81 14.25 30.23
CA GLU A 194 -1.00 13.16 31.19
C GLU A 194 -2.23 13.41 32.07
N ARG A 195 -2.37 14.61 32.66
CA ARG A 195 -3.53 15.00 33.46
C ARG A 195 -4.83 14.93 32.68
N ALA A 196 -4.83 15.39 31.40
CA ALA A 196 -5.99 15.29 30.54
C ALA A 196 -6.38 13.84 30.31
N TYR A 197 -5.38 12.97 30.00
CA TYR A 197 -5.60 11.55 29.80
C TYR A 197 -6.13 10.85 31.06
N LEU A 198 -5.58 11.12 32.22
CA LEU A 198 -6.02 10.51 33.47
C LEU A 198 -7.47 10.90 33.85
N ARG A 199 -7.89 12.13 33.52
CA ARG A 199 -9.27 12.63 33.76
C ARG A 199 -10.27 12.15 32.72
N ALA A 200 -9.83 11.78 31.53
CA ALA A 200 -10.71 11.37 30.44
C ALA A 200 -11.40 10.05 30.74
N GLN A 201 -12.66 9.92 30.29
CA GLN A 201 -13.38 8.66 30.33
C GLN A 201 -12.79 7.71 29.29
N LYS A 202 -12.48 6.50 29.70
CA LYS A 202 -11.88 5.43 28.87
C LYS A 202 -12.70 4.15 29.03
N PRO A 203 -12.77 3.31 27.97
CA PRO A 203 -13.45 2.02 28.05
C PRO A 203 -12.79 1.06 29.05
N GLU A 204 -11.45 1.14 29.16
CA GLU A 204 -10.65 0.35 30.11
C GLU A 204 -9.38 1.13 30.53
N PRO A 205 -8.75 0.78 31.66
CA PRO A 205 -7.48 1.37 32.07
C PRO A 205 -6.41 1.17 31.00
N GLY A 206 -5.69 2.24 30.63
CA GLY A 206 -4.64 2.18 29.61
C GLY A 206 -5.14 2.23 28.17
N ALA A 207 -6.45 2.33 27.94
CA ALA A 207 -6.98 2.48 26.56
C ALA A 207 -6.41 3.73 25.88
N PRO A 208 -5.95 3.63 24.63
CA PRO A 208 -5.39 4.76 23.91
C PRO A 208 -6.47 5.78 23.56
N LEU A 209 -6.13 7.07 23.62
CA LEU A 209 -7.00 8.19 23.24
C LEU A 209 -6.29 9.07 22.24
N LEU A 210 -7.02 9.58 21.26
CA LEU A 210 -6.44 10.49 20.27
C LEU A 210 -6.01 11.79 20.93
N ALA A 211 -4.74 12.13 20.79
CA ALA A 211 -4.14 13.36 21.29
C ALA A 211 -3.59 14.19 20.13
N THR A 212 -3.67 15.51 20.28
CA THR A 212 -3.10 16.48 19.37
C THR A 212 -2.23 17.45 20.14
N PHE A 213 -1.02 17.68 19.65
CA PHE A 213 -0.08 18.63 20.22
C PHE A 213 0.95 19.09 19.19
N GLU A 214 1.60 20.22 19.46
CA GLU A 214 2.87 20.57 18.79
C GLU A 214 3.99 19.88 19.54
N GLY A 215 4.89 19.24 18.81
CA GLY A 215 5.95 18.48 19.44
C GLY A 215 7.14 18.23 18.54
N ASP A 216 8.13 17.60 19.12
CA ASP A 216 9.36 17.22 18.43
C ASP A 216 9.53 15.71 18.47
N ILE A 217 10.07 15.13 17.38
CA ILE A 217 10.54 13.75 17.35
C ILE A 217 12.06 13.82 17.13
N ASN A 218 12.82 13.40 18.11
CA ASN A 218 14.28 13.37 18.07
C ASN A 218 14.83 12.17 18.82
N LEU A 219 16.13 11.86 18.62
CA LEU A 219 16.80 10.82 19.36
C LEU A 219 17.01 11.27 20.82
N GLN A 220 16.62 10.43 21.74
CA GLN A 220 16.87 10.61 23.18
C GLN A 220 17.35 9.28 23.78
N PRO A 221 18.09 9.32 24.90
CA PRO A 221 18.45 8.10 25.62
C PRO A 221 17.21 7.28 25.96
N ALA A 222 17.28 5.98 25.75
CA ALA A 222 16.25 5.06 26.20
C ALA A 222 16.15 5.10 27.75
N MET A 223 14.98 4.73 28.28
CA MET A 223 14.81 4.63 29.75
C MET A 223 15.73 3.55 30.36
N GLU A 224 16.07 2.55 29.57
CA GLU A 224 17.00 1.47 29.95
C GLU A 224 18.08 1.31 28.87
N GLY A 225 19.35 1.25 29.32
CA GLY A 225 20.53 1.12 28.44
C GLY A 225 21.00 2.42 27.83
N ASP A 226 22.06 2.34 26.99
CA ASP A 226 22.76 3.49 26.38
C ASP A 226 22.27 3.80 24.95
N SER A 227 21.22 3.12 24.49
CA SER A 227 20.73 3.30 23.12
C SER A 227 19.94 4.61 22.98
N LEU A 228 20.16 5.31 21.85
CA LEU A 228 19.33 6.44 21.47
C LEU A 228 18.12 5.93 20.66
N ILE A 229 16.93 6.35 21.06
CA ILE A 229 15.69 5.97 20.39
C ILE A 229 14.87 7.20 20.00
N PRO A 230 14.15 7.16 18.86
CA PRO A 230 13.22 8.21 18.50
C PRO A 230 12.16 8.39 19.60
N THR A 231 12.08 9.58 20.17
CA THR A 231 11.23 9.93 21.31
C THR A 231 10.45 11.19 20.99
N VAL A 232 9.18 11.20 21.35
CA VAL A 232 8.30 12.36 21.22
C VAL A 232 8.43 13.26 22.44
N SER A 233 8.46 14.58 22.21
CA SER A 233 8.38 15.61 23.24
C SER A 233 7.19 16.53 22.96
N VAL A 234 6.38 16.81 23.97
CA VAL A 234 5.22 17.67 23.86
C VAL A 234 5.62 19.11 24.15
N ARG A 235 5.72 19.96 23.11
CA ARG A 235 6.04 21.40 23.29
C ARG A 235 4.81 22.18 23.74
N ARG A 236 3.66 21.93 23.08
CA ARG A 236 2.39 22.59 23.39
C ARG A 236 1.25 21.59 23.23
N PHE A 237 0.60 21.28 24.33
CA PHE A 237 -0.60 20.42 24.32
C PHE A 237 -1.80 21.19 23.78
N ILE A 238 -2.53 20.60 22.82
CA ILE A 238 -3.70 21.20 22.18
C ILE A 238 -4.99 20.57 22.69
N GLY A 239 -5.07 19.23 22.71
CA GLY A 239 -6.28 18.56 23.14
C GLY A 239 -6.23 17.04 23.09
N LEU A 240 -7.21 16.44 23.76
CA LEU A 240 -7.48 15.00 23.79
C LEU A 240 -8.91 14.75 23.31
N PHE A 241 -9.09 13.74 22.46
CA PHE A 241 -10.35 13.47 21.74
C PHE A 241 -10.78 12.01 21.94
N PRO A 242 -11.49 11.69 23.07
CA PRO A 242 -11.80 10.31 23.47
C PRO A 242 -12.66 9.52 22.48
N HIS A 243 -13.38 10.19 21.56
CA HIS A 243 -14.30 9.58 20.61
C HIS A 243 -13.74 9.56 19.17
N GLN A 244 -12.46 9.84 19.01
CA GLN A 244 -11.77 9.85 17.72
C GLN A 244 -10.65 8.83 17.69
N SER A 245 -10.30 8.38 16.49
CA SER A 245 -9.20 7.46 16.21
C SER A 245 -8.34 7.95 15.06
N CYS A 246 -7.18 7.35 14.88
CA CYS A 246 -6.32 7.62 13.73
C CYS A 246 -6.99 7.38 12.37
N GLU A 247 -7.94 6.48 12.28
CA GLU A 247 -8.67 6.23 11.02
C GLU A 247 -9.34 7.49 10.48
N ARG A 248 -9.94 8.30 11.38
CA ARG A 248 -10.55 9.57 10.99
C ARG A 248 -9.56 10.68 10.63
N SER A 249 -8.36 10.63 11.18
CA SER A 249 -7.35 11.67 10.92
C SER A 249 -6.53 11.41 9.65
N ARG A 250 -6.52 10.16 9.15
CA ARG A 250 -5.76 9.78 7.93
C ARG A 250 -6.58 9.91 6.65
N SER A 251 -7.89 9.73 6.73
CA SER A 251 -8.75 9.65 5.55
C SER A 251 -10.00 10.50 5.70
N THR A 252 -10.41 11.13 4.60
CA THR A 252 -11.74 11.74 4.46
C THR A 252 -12.77 10.73 3.94
N ALA A 253 -12.32 9.58 3.44
CA ALA A 253 -13.14 8.47 2.97
C ALA A 253 -12.92 7.22 3.83
N SER A 254 -13.97 6.46 4.10
CA SER A 254 -13.86 5.16 4.78
C SER A 254 -13.56 4.06 3.77
N LEU A 255 -12.85 3.00 4.19
CA LEU A 255 -12.60 1.84 3.31
C LEU A 255 -13.92 1.20 2.87
N ASP A 256 -14.83 1.00 3.82
CA ASP A 256 -16.12 0.36 3.59
C ASP A 256 -17.17 1.38 3.16
N ASN A 257 -18.08 0.93 2.28
CA ASN A 257 -19.22 1.69 1.77
C ASN A 257 -18.85 2.99 1.03
N THR A 258 -17.62 3.05 0.52
CA THR A 258 -17.15 4.09 -0.40
C THR A 258 -17.09 3.51 -1.81
N TYR A 259 -17.59 4.27 -2.78
CA TYR A 259 -17.41 3.93 -4.19
C TYR A 259 -15.98 4.27 -4.60
N TRP A 260 -15.15 3.25 -4.76
CA TRP A 260 -13.74 3.38 -5.12
C TRP A 260 -13.57 3.21 -6.63
N LYS A 261 -13.46 4.33 -7.34
CA LYS A 261 -13.14 4.33 -8.77
C LYS A 261 -11.71 3.83 -8.97
N ILE A 262 -11.52 2.82 -9.81
CA ILE A 262 -10.20 2.30 -10.15
C ILE A 262 -9.53 3.29 -11.11
N VAL A 263 -8.38 3.85 -10.73
CA VAL A 263 -7.63 4.81 -11.55
C VAL A 263 -6.32 4.22 -12.08
N ARG A 264 -5.79 3.19 -11.42
CA ARG A 264 -4.56 2.49 -11.86
C ARG A 264 -4.58 1.03 -11.44
N PHE A 265 -3.98 0.18 -12.30
CA PHE A 265 -3.47 -1.14 -11.93
C PHE A 265 -1.94 -1.10 -12.04
N GLY A 266 -1.25 -1.20 -10.91
CA GLY A 266 0.19 -0.98 -10.86
C GLY A 266 0.57 0.39 -11.43
N ALA A 267 1.46 0.40 -12.41
CA ALA A 267 1.92 1.63 -13.10
C ALA A 267 0.92 2.17 -14.13
N ASP A 268 0.01 1.36 -14.65
CA ASP A 268 -0.84 1.70 -15.79
C ASP A 268 -2.15 2.36 -15.38
N ALA A 269 -2.48 3.47 -16.03
CA ALA A 269 -3.75 4.14 -15.84
C ALA A 269 -4.92 3.32 -16.39
N VAL A 270 -6.05 3.34 -15.68
CA VAL A 270 -7.29 2.71 -16.08
C VAL A 270 -8.28 3.79 -16.49
N ALA A 271 -8.76 3.73 -17.73
CA ALA A 271 -9.81 4.61 -18.23
C ALA A 271 -11.11 3.81 -18.45
N ALA A 272 -12.25 4.47 -18.25
CA ALA A 272 -13.53 3.88 -18.63
C ALA A 272 -13.58 3.66 -20.15
N VAL A 273 -13.97 2.46 -20.58
CA VAL A 273 -14.16 2.15 -21.98
C VAL A 273 -15.58 2.59 -22.40
N GLY A 274 -15.69 3.31 -23.50
CA GLY A 274 -16.95 3.89 -23.95
C GLY A 274 -18.10 2.89 -24.04
N GLY A 275 -19.24 3.18 -23.38
CA GLY A 275 -20.41 2.31 -23.29
C GLY A 275 -20.37 1.26 -22.17
N GLY A 276 -19.25 1.10 -21.47
CA GLY A 276 -19.12 0.23 -20.30
C GLY A 276 -19.42 0.95 -18.99
N ARG A 277 -19.52 0.18 -17.90
CA ARG A 277 -19.62 0.75 -16.54
C ARG A 277 -18.26 1.33 -16.15
N GLU A 278 -18.29 2.36 -15.28
CA GLU A 278 -17.06 2.92 -14.71
C GLU A 278 -16.32 1.84 -13.89
N PRO A 279 -15.00 1.66 -14.11
CA PRO A 279 -14.18 0.76 -13.30
C PRO A 279 -14.24 1.12 -11.81
N HIS A 280 -14.69 0.18 -10.96
CA HIS A 280 -14.81 0.44 -9.53
C HIS A 280 -14.70 -0.80 -8.66
N LEU A 281 -14.42 -0.56 -7.38
CA LEU A 281 -14.50 -1.50 -6.27
C LEU A 281 -15.41 -0.90 -5.19
N LEU A 282 -16.29 -1.70 -4.63
CA LEU A 282 -17.13 -1.36 -3.48
C LEU A 282 -16.99 -2.44 -2.41
N LEU A 283 -16.50 -2.07 -1.23
CA LEU A 283 -16.43 -2.93 -0.06
C LEU A 283 -17.63 -2.64 0.85
N ARG A 284 -18.38 -3.68 1.24
CA ARG A 284 -19.59 -3.56 2.05
C ARG A 284 -19.33 -4.06 3.47
N GLY A 285 -19.10 -3.13 4.40
CA GLY A 285 -18.68 -3.42 5.75
C GLY A 285 -19.55 -4.41 6.53
N PRO A 286 -20.88 -4.25 6.58
CA PRO A 286 -21.73 -5.15 7.37
C PRO A 286 -21.74 -6.60 6.85
N GLU A 287 -21.66 -6.75 5.54
CA GLU A 287 -21.77 -8.04 4.85
C GLU A 287 -20.40 -8.70 4.63
N LYS A 288 -19.31 -7.97 4.90
CA LYS A 288 -17.94 -8.37 4.55
C LYS A 288 -17.82 -8.86 3.10
N GLY A 289 -18.56 -8.22 2.19
CA GLY A 289 -18.61 -8.55 0.78
C GLY A 289 -18.01 -7.43 -0.09
N TYR A 290 -17.51 -7.78 -1.27
CA TYR A 290 -17.13 -6.78 -2.26
C TYR A 290 -17.86 -6.97 -3.59
N ALA A 291 -17.94 -5.88 -4.35
CA ALA A 291 -18.33 -5.88 -5.75
C ALA A 291 -17.31 -5.06 -6.55
N ALA A 292 -16.88 -5.56 -7.70
CA ALA A 292 -15.92 -4.88 -8.58
C ALA A 292 -16.25 -5.11 -10.05
N THR A 293 -15.86 -4.17 -10.90
CA THR A 293 -15.97 -4.29 -12.37
C THR A 293 -14.96 -3.36 -13.03
N VAL A 294 -14.57 -3.67 -14.25
CA VAL A 294 -13.85 -2.77 -15.15
C VAL A 294 -14.69 -2.39 -16.38
N GLY A 295 -16.00 -2.70 -16.34
CA GLY A 295 -16.94 -2.24 -17.36
C GLY A 295 -17.76 -3.33 -18.02
N CYS A 296 -17.32 -4.59 -18.06
CA CYS A 296 -18.04 -5.71 -18.68
C CYS A 296 -18.62 -6.64 -17.62
N ASN A 297 -17.82 -7.57 -17.07
CA ASN A 297 -18.29 -8.47 -16.04
C ASN A 297 -18.33 -7.84 -14.65
N GLN A 298 -19.20 -8.38 -13.80
CA GLN A 298 -19.32 -8.04 -12.39
C GLN A 298 -18.65 -9.14 -11.57
N PHE A 299 -17.68 -8.76 -10.77
CA PHE A 299 -17.01 -9.62 -9.80
C PHE A 299 -17.61 -9.37 -8.42
N ALA A 300 -17.83 -10.41 -7.67
CA ALA A 300 -18.28 -10.33 -6.29
C ALA A 300 -17.49 -11.33 -5.44
N GLY A 301 -17.41 -11.09 -4.14
CA GLY A 301 -16.73 -11.99 -3.23
C GLY A 301 -16.81 -11.50 -1.80
N GLY A 302 -16.12 -12.20 -0.91
CA GLY A 302 -15.92 -11.81 0.47
C GLY A 302 -14.62 -11.04 0.67
N TYR A 303 -14.48 -10.38 1.82
CA TYR A 303 -13.19 -9.90 2.28
C TYR A 303 -13.07 -9.99 3.79
N ASP A 304 -11.86 -10.22 4.25
CA ASP A 304 -11.48 -10.10 5.65
C ASP A 304 -10.44 -8.99 5.81
N ARG A 305 -10.49 -8.29 6.95
CA ARG A 305 -9.51 -7.27 7.31
C ARG A 305 -9.12 -7.33 8.77
N ASP A 306 -7.85 -7.03 9.02
CA ASP A 306 -7.27 -6.87 10.36
C ASP A 306 -6.24 -5.72 10.32
N GLY A 307 -6.60 -4.58 10.93
CA GLY A 307 -5.81 -3.35 10.80
C GLY A 307 -5.67 -2.89 9.35
N ASP A 308 -4.45 -2.83 8.85
CA ASP A 308 -4.11 -2.49 7.46
C ASP A 308 -4.01 -3.70 6.53
N ARG A 309 -4.23 -4.91 7.04
CA ARG A 309 -4.30 -6.13 6.21
C ARG A 309 -5.67 -6.28 5.59
N ILE A 310 -5.69 -6.80 4.39
CA ILE A 310 -6.92 -7.15 3.67
C ILE A 310 -6.68 -8.43 2.86
N GLU A 311 -7.68 -9.29 2.83
CA GLU A 311 -7.73 -10.46 1.97
C GLU A 311 -9.05 -10.48 1.23
N LEU A 312 -9.00 -10.46 -0.10
CA LEU A 312 -10.17 -10.48 -0.97
C LEU A 312 -10.40 -11.92 -1.44
N GLN A 313 -11.53 -12.49 -1.04
CA GLN A 313 -11.88 -13.87 -1.35
C GLN A 313 -12.71 -13.92 -2.64
N PRO A 314 -12.31 -14.70 -3.65
CA PRO A 314 -13.05 -14.78 -4.91
C PRO A 314 -14.45 -15.40 -4.71
N GLY A 315 -15.41 -14.89 -5.45
CA GLY A 315 -16.79 -15.34 -5.45
C GLY A 315 -17.37 -15.37 -6.87
N PRO A 316 -18.69 -15.25 -7.04
CA PRO A 316 -19.33 -15.33 -8.34
C PRO A 316 -18.93 -14.17 -9.28
N VAL A 317 -18.79 -14.51 -10.56
CA VAL A 317 -18.52 -13.57 -11.65
C VAL A 317 -19.55 -13.78 -12.76
N THR A 318 -20.07 -12.71 -13.33
CA THR A 318 -20.88 -12.84 -14.56
C THR A 318 -20.01 -13.27 -15.74
N LEU A 319 -20.57 -14.00 -16.69
CA LEU A 319 -19.80 -14.59 -17.81
C LEU A 319 -20.28 -14.00 -19.15
N MET A 320 -20.07 -12.71 -19.35
CA MET A 320 -20.27 -12.08 -20.66
C MET A 320 -18.99 -12.17 -21.49
N ALA A 321 -19.12 -12.34 -22.79
CA ALA A 321 -17.98 -12.27 -23.70
C ALA A 321 -17.51 -10.83 -23.87
N CYS A 322 -16.41 -10.49 -23.21
CA CYS A 322 -15.85 -9.14 -23.24
C CYS A 322 -14.84 -9.01 -24.42
N GLN A 323 -14.96 -7.92 -25.15
CA GLN A 323 -14.01 -7.59 -26.23
C GLN A 323 -12.80 -6.84 -25.67
N PRO A 324 -11.61 -6.93 -26.29
CA PRO A 324 -10.50 -6.04 -25.93
C PRO A 324 -10.91 -4.55 -26.05
N PRO A 325 -10.45 -3.66 -25.14
CA PRO A 325 -9.50 -3.90 -24.05
C PRO A 325 -10.14 -4.38 -22.73
N LEU A 326 -11.48 -4.58 -22.67
CA LEU A 326 -12.17 -4.95 -21.43
C LEU A 326 -11.75 -6.32 -20.90
N ALA A 327 -11.52 -7.30 -21.79
CA ALA A 327 -11.05 -8.63 -21.37
C ALA A 327 -9.69 -8.56 -20.66
N GLU A 328 -8.74 -7.78 -21.20
CA GLU A 328 -7.43 -7.59 -20.60
C GLU A 328 -7.51 -6.85 -19.24
N LEU A 329 -8.44 -5.89 -19.13
CA LEU A 329 -8.67 -5.19 -17.85
C LEU A 329 -9.30 -6.11 -16.81
N GLU A 330 -10.14 -7.07 -17.21
CA GLU A 330 -10.70 -8.09 -16.30
C GLU A 330 -9.62 -9.04 -15.77
N ASP A 331 -8.70 -9.49 -16.62
CA ASP A 331 -7.56 -10.30 -16.18
C ASP A 331 -6.72 -9.55 -15.13
N ARG A 332 -6.51 -8.25 -15.35
CA ARG A 332 -5.78 -7.40 -14.40
C ARG A 332 -6.56 -7.15 -13.10
N LEU A 333 -7.89 -7.00 -13.20
CA LEU A 333 -8.74 -6.91 -12.01
C LEU A 333 -8.66 -8.18 -11.17
N MET A 334 -8.73 -9.37 -11.81
CA MET A 334 -8.59 -10.65 -11.12
C MET A 334 -7.22 -10.78 -10.44
N ALA A 335 -6.15 -10.46 -11.16
CA ALA A 335 -4.79 -10.49 -10.61
C ALA A 335 -4.64 -9.55 -9.41
N MET A 336 -5.22 -8.35 -9.46
CA MET A 336 -5.20 -7.39 -8.36
C MET A 336 -5.99 -7.91 -7.15
N LEU A 337 -7.19 -8.46 -7.34
CA LEU A 337 -8.01 -9.02 -6.27
C LEU A 337 -7.29 -10.18 -5.56
N ASP A 338 -6.58 -11.02 -6.32
CA ASP A 338 -5.79 -12.13 -5.78
C ASP A 338 -4.52 -11.66 -5.07
N ALA A 339 -3.86 -10.62 -5.57
CA ALA A 339 -2.57 -10.15 -5.05
C ALA A 339 -2.69 -9.25 -3.81
N ALA A 340 -3.83 -8.57 -3.59
CA ALA A 340 -4.00 -7.60 -2.51
C ALA A 340 -3.83 -8.24 -1.12
N ARG A 341 -2.96 -7.65 -0.28
CA ARG A 341 -2.68 -8.13 1.10
C ARG A 341 -2.73 -7.00 2.14
N SER A 342 -2.56 -5.76 1.72
CA SER A 342 -2.73 -4.63 2.63
C SER A 342 -3.28 -3.40 1.91
N TRP A 343 -3.77 -2.43 2.68
CA TRP A 343 -4.38 -1.22 2.17
C TRP A 343 -3.94 0.02 2.95
N ALA A 344 -4.03 1.18 2.31
CA ALA A 344 -3.92 2.48 2.96
C ALA A 344 -4.81 3.49 2.26
N ILE A 345 -5.38 4.43 3.04
CA ILE A 345 -6.15 5.55 2.51
C ILE A 345 -5.45 6.84 2.91
N TYR A 346 -5.25 7.72 1.94
CA TYR A 346 -4.70 9.06 2.10
C TYR A 346 -5.70 10.06 1.51
N GLY A 347 -6.39 10.81 2.37
CA GLY A 347 -7.47 11.67 1.92
C GLY A 347 -8.58 10.87 1.23
N GLN A 348 -8.73 11.02 -0.07
CA GLN A 348 -9.72 10.33 -0.90
C GLN A 348 -9.10 9.26 -1.82
N VAL A 349 -7.86 8.89 -1.61
CA VAL A 349 -7.14 7.90 -2.41
C VAL A 349 -6.94 6.62 -1.61
N LEU A 350 -7.45 5.49 -2.11
CA LEU A 350 -7.17 4.15 -1.60
C LEU A 350 -6.06 3.51 -2.43
N GLU A 351 -5.10 2.88 -1.79
CA GLU A 351 -4.13 1.98 -2.41
C GLU A 351 -4.22 0.59 -1.81
N LEU A 352 -4.17 -0.40 -2.68
CA LEU A 352 -3.98 -1.80 -2.31
C LEU A 352 -2.55 -2.23 -2.63
N PHE A 353 -1.96 -3.03 -1.75
CA PHE A 353 -0.58 -3.50 -1.86
C PHE A 353 -0.54 -5.02 -1.80
N ASP A 354 0.44 -5.61 -2.48
CA ASP A 354 0.74 -7.02 -2.39
C ASP A 354 1.53 -7.39 -1.10
N ALA A 355 1.92 -8.65 -0.98
CA ALA A 355 2.69 -9.14 0.16
C ALA A 355 4.10 -8.52 0.28
N SER A 356 4.65 -7.99 -0.80
CA SER A 356 5.96 -7.30 -0.83
C SER A 356 5.84 -5.79 -0.55
N GLY A 357 4.61 -5.27 -0.41
CA GLY A 357 4.34 -3.85 -0.21
C GLY A 357 4.35 -3.01 -1.48
N VAL A 358 4.34 -3.65 -2.66
CA VAL A 358 4.18 -2.95 -3.95
C VAL A 358 2.71 -2.61 -4.17
N SER A 359 2.42 -1.38 -4.62
CA SER A 359 1.06 -0.95 -4.95
C SER A 359 0.54 -1.68 -6.19
N VAL A 360 -0.50 -2.49 -6.02
CA VAL A 360 -1.14 -3.25 -7.11
C VAL A 360 -2.31 -2.50 -7.74
N ALA A 361 -2.95 -1.58 -6.99
CA ALA A 361 -3.98 -0.69 -7.54
C ALA A 361 -4.12 0.60 -6.74
N THR A 362 -4.54 1.64 -7.43
CA THR A 362 -4.90 2.95 -6.85
C THR A 362 -6.33 3.31 -7.24
N PHE A 363 -7.08 3.85 -6.27
CA PHE A 363 -8.48 4.20 -6.42
C PHE A 363 -8.73 5.62 -5.91
N GLU A 364 -9.78 6.26 -6.44
CA GLU A 364 -10.29 7.53 -5.95
C GLU A 364 -11.70 7.34 -5.38
N ALA A 365 -11.97 7.97 -4.23
CA ALA A 365 -13.31 7.97 -3.66
C ALA A 365 -14.25 8.85 -4.51
N VAL A 366 -15.40 8.30 -4.90
CA VAL A 366 -16.45 9.05 -5.58
C VAL A 366 -17.67 9.09 -4.66
N TYR A 367 -18.12 10.31 -4.37
CA TYR A 367 -19.36 10.53 -3.63
C TYR A 367 -20.46 10.72 -4.66
N LEU A 368 -21.40 9.78 -4.70
CA LEU A 368 -22.59 9.93 -5.52
C LEU A 368 -23.47 11.05 -4.93
N PRO A 369 -23.97 12.00 -5.75
CA PRO A 369 -24.77 13.12 -5.27
C PRO A 369 -26.11 12.69 -4.72
#